data_a17115c2c3cac36a745388f1f801d70a
#
_entry.id   a17115c2c3cac36a745388f1f801d70a
#
_cell.length_a   1.000
_cell.length_b   1.000
_cell.length_c   1.000
_cell.angle_alpha   90.00
_cell.angle_beta   90.00
_cell.angle_gamma   90.00
#
_symmetry.space_group_name_H-M   'P 1'
#
loop_
_entity.id
_entity.type
_entity.pdbx_description
1 polymer ?
#
loop_
_entity_poly.entity_id
_entity_poly.type
_entity_poly.pdbx_seq_one_letter_code
_entity_poly.pdbx_strand_id
1 'polypeptide(L)' 'MKKDIHPEYKKVVFQDSSSNFAFLTKSTMGSKDTIKWEDGNEYPLI' A
#
# COMPACT_ATOMS: atom_id res chain seq x y z
N MET A 1 25.94 -6.11 5.44
CA MET A 1 25.21 -6.11 5.65
C MET A 1 24.34 -6.26 4.77
N LYS A 2 23.88 -6.61 4.49
CA LYS A 2 23.15 -6.78 3.80
C LYS A 2 22.15 -6.34 3.82
N LYS A 3 21.73 -5.86 3.82
CA LYS A 3 20.85 -5.33 3.93
C LYS A 3 19.98 -5.30 2.99
N ASP A 4 19.63 -5.18 2.44
CA ASP A 4 18.93 -4.91 1.52
C ASP A 4 18.63 -5.96 0.67
N ILE A 5 18.43 -6.99 1.02
CA ILE A 5 18.04 -7.97 0.27
C ILE A 5 16.59 -7.99 0.11
N HIS A 6 15.88 -7.11 0.70
CA HIS A 6 14.49 -7.03 0.49
C HIS A 6 14.17 -6.34 -0.77
N PRO A 7 13.13 -6.69 -1.49
CA PRO A 7 12.65 -5.88 -2.59
C PRO A 7 12.16 -4.57 -2.04
N GLU A 8 11.99 -3.64 -2.93
CA GLU A 8 11.60 -2.32 -2.52
C GLU A 8 10.16 -2.33 -2.11
N TYR A 9 9.87 -1.98 -0.88
CA TYR A 9 8.51 -1.92 -0.38
C TYR A 9 7.98 -0.51 -0.50
N LYS A 10 6.71 -0.40 -0.86
CA LYS A 10 6.05 0.89 -0.95
C LYS A 10 4.81 0.84 -0.09
N LYS A 11 4.41 1.99 0.38
CA LYS A 11 3.17 2.07 1.13
C LYS A 11 2.01 1.96 0.17
N VAL A 12 1.09 1.10 0.51
CA VAL A 12 -0.09 0.89 -0.31
C VAL A 12 -1.29 0.79 0.62
N VAL A 13 -2.46 1.01 0.09
CA VAL A 13 -3.69 0.89 0.85
C VAL A 13 -4.36 -0.41 0.45
N PHE A 14 -4.62 -1.23 1.43
CA PHE A 14 -5.28 -2.50 1.21
C PHE A 14 -6.72 -2.34 1.66
N GLN A 15 -7.64 -2.55 0.76
CA GLN A 15 -9.05 -2.41 1.07
C GLN A 15 -9.70 -3.78 1.11
N ASP A 16 -10.36 -4.04 2.22
CA ASP A 16 -11.03 -5.30 2.41
C ASP A 16 -12.51 -5.09 2.17
N SER A 17 -13.01 -5.59 1.06
CA SER A 17 -14.39 -5.33 0.71
C SER A 17 -15.36 -6.11 1.59
N SER A 18 -14.94 -7.22 2.14
CA SER A 18 -15.85 -7.99 2.98
C SER A 18 -16.06 -7.32 4.34
N SER A 19 -15.06 -6.64 4.85
CA SER A 19 -15.20 -5.90 6.09
C SER A 19 -15.44 -4.43 5.86
N ASN A 20 -15.36 -3.99 4.63
CA ASN A 20 -15.47 -2.58 4.31
C ASN A 20 -14.45 -1.77 5.10
N PHE A 21 -13.27 -2.27 5.20
CA PHE A 21 -12.22 -1.68 6.01
C PHE A 21 -10.97 -1.50 5.15
N ALA A 22 -10.30 -0.39 5.31
CA ALA A 22 -9.09 -0.12 4.55
C ALA A 22 -7.99 0.26 5.52
N PHE A 23 -6.78 -0.15 5.20
CA PHE A 23 -5.65 0.17 6.06
C PHE A 23 -4.41 0.34 5.21
N LEU A 24 -3.45 1.07 5.75
CA LEU A 24 -2.20 1.33 5.09
C LEU A 24 -1.20 0.24 5.45
N THR A 25 -0.55 -0.29 4.46
CA THR A 25 0.43 -1.34 4.69
C THR A 25 1.55 -1.15 3.68
N LYS A 26 2.54 -2.02 3.74
CA LYS A 26 3.63 -1.98 2.80
C LYS A 26 3.56 -3.21 1.91
N SER A 27 3.90 -3.03 0.65
CA SER A 27 3.88 -4.14 -0.27
C SER A 27 4.80 -3.85 -1.43
N THR A 28 5.29 -4.91 -2.06
CA THR A 28 6.05 -4.77 -3.27
C THR A 28 5.13 -4.72 -4.48
N MET A 29 3.86 -4.98 -4.28
CA MET A 29 2.92 -4.97 -5.36
C MET A 29 2.50 -3.55 -5.65
N GLY A 30 2.16 -3.31 -6.89
CA GLY A 30 1.65 -2.02 -7.28
C GLY A 30 0.29 -2.17 -7.90
N SER A 31 -0.38 -1.06 -8.10
CA SER A 31 -1.71 -1.08 -8.67
C SER A 31 -1.86 0.13 -9.56
N LYS A 32 -2.70 0.01 -10.58
CA LYS A 32 -2.98 1.16 -11.39
C LYS A 32 -3.86 2.14 -10.68
N ASP A 33 -4.65 1.65 -9.74
CA ASP A 33 -5.55 2.50 -9.01
C ASP A 33 -4.84 3.10 -7.81
N THR A 34 -5.19 4.31 -7.49
CA THR A 34 -4.65 4.95 -6.31
C THR A 34 -5.81 5.54 -5.53
N ILE A 35 -5.55 5.76 -4.27
CA ILE A 35 -6.55 6.31 -3.39
C ILE A 35 -5.88 7.38 -2.56
N LYS A 36 -6.61 8.44 -2.31
CA LYS A 36 -6.09 9.50 -1.47
C LYS A 36 -6.36 9.14 -0.03
N TRP A 37 -5.30 9.02 0.72
CA TRP A 37 -5.42 8.61 2.11
C TRP A 37 -5.75 9.84 2.95
N GLU A 38 -6.12 9.59 4.17
CA GLU A 38 -6.57 10.69 5.01
C GLU A 38 -5.46 11.64 5.40
N ASP A 39 -4.21 11.26 5.22
CA ASP A 39 -3.12 12.18 5.49
C ASP A 39 -2.85 13.10 4.31
N GLY A 40 -3.59 12.94 3.23
CA GLY A 40 -3.44 13.82 2.08
C GLY A 40 -2.57 13.27 0.97
N ASN A 41 -1.96 12.14 1.16
CA ASN A 41 -1.12 11.53 0.15
C ASN A 41 -1.91 10.48 -0.62
N GLU A 42 -1.40 10.19 -1.80
CA GLU A 42 -2.01 9.14 -2.61
C GLU A 42 -1.18 7.89 -2.53
N TYR A 43 -1.83 6.77 -2.42
CA TYR A 43 -1.16 5.50 -2.36
C TYR A 43 -1.87 4.52 -3.29
N PRO A 44 -1.13 3.53 -3.82
CA PRO A 44 -1.78 2.53 -4.65
C PRO A 44 -2.82 1.75 -3.85
N LEU A 45 -3.91 1.48 -4.51
CA LEU A 45 -5.00 0.73 -3.88
C LEU A 45 -4.94 -0.71 -4.36
N ILE A 46 -4.90 -1.60 -3.44
CA ILE A 46 -4.82 -3.02 -3.76
C ILE A 46 -6.12 -3.71 -3.45
#